data_3daad93f103f10b1e8d8aca2630dfd60
#
_entry.id   3daad93f103f10b1e8d8aca2630dfd60
#
_cell.length_a   1.000
_cell.length_b   1.000
_cell.length_c   1.000
_cell.angle_alpha   90.00
_cell.angle_beta   90.00
_cell.angle_gamma   90.00
#
_symmetry.space_group_name_H-M   'P 1'
#
loop_
_entity.id
_entity.type
_entity.pdbx_description
1 polymer ?
#
loop_
_entity_poly.entity_id
_entity_poly.type
_entity_poly.pdbx_seq_one_letter_code
_entity_poly.pdbx_strand_id
1 'polypeptide(L)'
;MCYTRGKYGENQFKMSRKKHEHVIKGVLPGSIAEELGIEAGDRLISINENEVGDVFDYHFLVNDEELTLLIEKPDGEEWELEIEKDYEEDLGIEFEQGLMDEYRSCRNKCMFCFIDQMPQGMRKTLYFKDDDSRLSFLQGNYVTLTNMSDQDIERIVNYHLEPINISFHTTNPELRCRMLCNRFAGEALKKADRLYEGGIRMNGQIVLCKGVNDGEELERSIRELTRYIPCLESVSVVPVGLTKYREGLYPLEPFQKEDAKKVLDTIHRWQERIYEEHGIHFIHGGDEWYILAGEELPEEERYDGYLQLENGVGMLRLLKNEFRQAYEAAEGDGRARKLSMATGLLAYPYIREMAKQLREKYPATEIFIYPIRNEFFGELITVSGLITGKDLIAQLRGKELGERLLLPCNMFRSGEEVFLDDITLPELEEALQVKIDIVKSSGQDFIEAVKGI
;
A
#
# COMPACT_ATOMS: atom_id res chain seq x y z
N MET A 1 -11.68 9.70 -38.50
CA MET A 1 -11.90 10.62 -37.38
C MET A 1 -12.56 11.88 -37.90
N CYS A 2 -13.78 12.18 -37.44
CA CYS A 2 -14.46 13.43 -37.77
C CYS A 2 -14.60 14.27 -36.51
N TYR A 3 -13.99 15.44 -36.48
CA TYR A 3 -14.10 16.36 -35.36
C TYR A 3 -14.90 17.58 -35.78
N THR A 4 -15.93 17.96 -35.00
CA THR A 4 -16.68 19.21 -35.22
C THR A 4 -16.50 20.16 -34.05
N ARG A 5 -16.28 21.43 -34.34
CA ARG A 5 -16.07 22.53 -33.39
C ARG A 5 -17.31 23.41 -33.33
N GLY A 6 -18.06 23.41 -32.25
CA GLY A 6 -19.22 24.23 -32.03
C GLY A 6 -18.99 25.32 -30.98
N LYS A 7 -19.56 26.54 -31.20
CA LYS A 7 -19.57 27.63 -30.20
C LYS A 7 -20.95 27.68 -29.53
N TYR A 8 -21.01 27.57 -28.21
CA TYR A 8 -22.22 27.72 -27.43
C TYR A 8 -22.55 29.19 -27.18
N GLY A 9 -23.80 29.59 -27.43
CA GLY A 9 -24.33 30.89 -27.06
C GLY A 9 -25.03 30.85 -25.70
N GLU A 10 -24.85 31.92 -24.91
CA GLU A 10 -25.36 32.11 -23.56
C GLU A 10 -26.85 31.70 -23.44
N ASN A 11 -27.14 30.61 -22.64
CA ASN A 11 -28.40 30.55 -21.90
C ASN A 11 -28.42 29.52 -20.77
N GLN A 12 -28.58 30.07 -19.57
CA GLN A 12 -29.37 29.55 -18.42
C GLN A 12 -29.14 28.10 -17.96
N PHE A 13 -28.23 27.90 -16.99
CA PHE A 13 -28.55 27.17 -15.75
C PHE A 13 -27.56 27.56 -14.63
N LYS A 14 -27.89 28.66 -13.91
CA LYS A 14 -27.20 28.98 -12.65
C LYS A 14 -27.81 28.15 -11.52
N MET A 15 -27.34 26.93 -11.33
CA MET A 15 -27.37 26.28 -10.03
C MET A 15 -25.99 26.50 -9.34
N SER A 16 -26.04 26.90 -8.07
CA SER A 16 -24.87 27.08 -7.20
C SER A 16 -24.16 25.74 -7.04
N ARG A 17 -23.23 25.43 -7.94
CA ARG A 17 -22.33 24.29 -7.87
C ARG A 17 -21.03 24.76 -7.24
N LYS A 18 -20.49 24.01 -6.27
CA LYS A 18 -19.05 24.02 -6.03
C LYS A 18 -18.43 23.54 -7.34
N LYS A 19 -17.87 24.45 -8.13
CA LYS A 19 -17.14 24.08 -9.36
C LYS A 19 -15.93 23.25 -8.91
N HIS A 20 -15.91 21.96 -9.20
CA HIS A 20 -14.69 21.20 -9.25
C HIS A 20 -13.89 21.76 -10.44
N GLU A 21 -12.79 22.44 -10.17
CA GLU A 21 -11.96 23.02 -11.23
C GLU A 21 -10.97 21.96 -11.68
N HIS A 22 -11.29 21.20 -12.72
CA HIS A 22 -10.40 20.21 -13.32
C HIS A 22 -9.47 20.88 -14.31
N VAL A 23 -8.45 21.59 -13.80
CA VAL A 23 -7.46 22.27 -14.60
C VAL A 23 -6.54 21.27 -15.26
N ILE A 24 -6.36 21.42 -16.58
CA ILE A 24 -5.49 20.61 -17.40
C ILE A 24 -4.06 21.12 -17.23
N LYS A 25 -3.15 20.26 -16.78
CA LYS A 25 -1.73 20.54 -16.63
C LYS A 25 -1.00 20.49 -17.95
N GLY A 26 -1.43 19.61 -18.86
CA GLY A 26 -0.85 19.40 -20.16
C GLY A 26 -1.54 18.29 -20.93
N VAL A 27 -1.09 18.06 -22.15
CA VAL A 27 -1.55 16.99 -23.02
C VAL A 27 -0.36 16.19 -23.54
N LEU A 28 -0.54 14.91 -23.77
CA LEU A 28 0.53 14.05 -24.32
C LEU A 28 0.74 14.35 -25.80
N PRO A 29 2.01 14.44 -26.28
CA PRO A 29 2.30 14.64 -27.68
C PRO A 29 1.70 13.54 -28.57
N GLY A 30 1.03 13.91 -29.65
CA GLY A 30 0.37 13.00 -30.58
C GLY A 30 -0.96 12.43 -30.07
N SER A 31 -1.50 12.95 -28.98
CA SER A 31 -2.78 12.52 -28.41
C SER A 31 -3.97 13.17 -29.08
N ILE A 32 -5.17 12.61 -28.86
CA ILE A 32 -6.45 13.18 -29.30
C ILE A 32 -6.62 14.61 -28.74
N ALA A 33 -6.27 14.82 -27.48
CA ALA A 33 -6.36 16.15 -26.85
C ALA A 33 -5.47 17.18 -27.52
N GLU A 34 -4.25 16.82 -27.95
CA GLU A 34 -3.36 17.72 -28.70
C GLU A 34 -3.94 18.06 -30.08
N GLU A 35 -4.49 17.07 -30.81
CA GLU A 35 -5.10 17.29 -32.12
C GLU A 35 -6.33 18.22 -32.04
N LEU A 36 -7.07 18.17 -30.93
CA LEU A 36 -8.24 19.02 -30.68
C LEU A 36 -7.87 20.44 -30.22
N GLY A 37 -6.58 20.69 -29.92
CA GLY A 37 -6.12 21.99 -29.45
C GLY A 37 -6.47 22.24 -27.98
N ILE A 38 -6.58 21.19 -27.19
CA ILE A 38 -6.63 21.29 -25.73
C ILE A 38 -5.22 21.61 -25.25
N GLU A 39 -5.08 22.55 -24.31
CA GLU A 39 -3.81 23.06 -23.83
C GLU A 39 -3.77 23.14 -22.30
N ALA A 40 -2.56 23.30 -21.76
CA ALA A 40 -2.38 23.56 -20.34
C ALA A 40 -3.10 24.85 -19.92
N GLY A 41 -3.84 24.80 -18.81
CA GLY A 41 -4.66 25.90 -18.30
C GLY A 41 -6.13 25.83 -18.72
N ASP A 42 -6.49 24.99 -19.69
CA ASP A 42 -7.89 24.66 -19.99
C ASP A 42 -8.55 23.94 -18.83
N ARG A 43 -9.86 23.94 -18.77
CA ARG A 43 -10.64 23.23 -17.74
C ARG A 43 -11.64 22.26 -18.37
N LEU A 44 -11.62 21.02 -17.91
CA LEU A 44 -12.67 20.05 -18.25
C LEU A 44 -13.92 20.33 -17.42
N ILE A 45 -15.05 20.58 -18.08
CA ILE A 45 -16.34 20.89 -17.43
C ILE A 45 -17.24 19.66 -17.37
N SER A 46 -17.41 18.94 -18.48
CA SER A 46 -18.24 17.73 -18.53
C SER A 46 -17.82 16.80 -19.67
N ILE A 47 -18.26 15.54 -19.56
CA ILE A 47 -18.13 14.51 -20.59
C ILE A 47 -19.53 13.93 -20.82
N ASN A 48 -20.03 13.95 -22.05
CA ASN A 48 -21.38 13.49 -22.42
C ASN A 48 -22.46 14.10 -21.50
N GLU A 49 -22.37 15.42 -21.23
CA GLU A 49 -23.24 16.18 -20.31
C GLU A 49 -23.12 15.74 -18.83
N ASN A 50 -22.31 14.73 -18.50
CA ASN A 50 -22.09 14.29 -17.14
C ASN A 50 -21.02 15.14 -16.46
N GLU A 51 -21.27 15.54 -15.21
CA GLU A 51 -20.29 16.21 -14.36
C GLU A 51 -19.20 15.22 -13.97
N VAL A 52 -17.93 15.62 -14.08
CA VAL A 52 -16.79 14.85 -13.63
C VAL A 52 -16.49 15.24 -12.19
N GLY A 53 -16.56 14.33 -11.24
CA GLY A 53 -16.30 14.59 -9.84
C GLY A 53 -14.87 14.32 -9.44
N ASP A 54 -14.27 13.27 -10.01
CA ASP A 54 -12.88 12.86 -9.78
C ASP A 54 -12.33 11.98 -10.91
N VAL A 55 -11.11 11.47 -10.74
CA VAL A 55 -10.40 10.66 -11.72
C VAL A 55 -11.17 9.39 -12.15
N PHE A 56 -12.01 8.81 -11.29
CA PHE A 56 -12.78 7.62 -11.65
C PHE A 56 -13.96 7.95 -12.57
N ASP A 57 -14.64 9.08 -12.32
CA ASP A 57 -15.66 9.57 -13.25
C ASP A 57 -15.02 9.87 -14.61
N TYR A 58 -13.83 10.51 -14.62
CA TYR A 58 -13.10 10.76 -15.85
C TYR A 58 -12.82 9.47 -16.63
N HIS A 59 -12.14 8.51 -16.01
CA HIS A 59 -11.80 7.25 -16.70
C HIS A 59 -13.03 6.44 -17.12
N PHE A 60 -14.08 6.43 -16.31
CA PHE A 60 -15.32 5.75 -16.68
C PHE A 60 -16.00 6.39 -17.88
N LEU A 61 -16.09 7.74 -17.88
CA LEU A 61 -16.80 8.49 -18.94
C LEU A 61 -16.01 8.59 -20.25
N VAL A 62 -14.67 8.51 -20.20
CA VAL A 62 -13.86 8.51 -21.43
C VAL A 62 -13.78 7.15 -22.11
N ASN A 63 -14.16 6.06 -21.45
CA ASN A 63 -14.24 4.74 -22.03
C ASN A 63 -15.54 4.57 -22.84
N ASP A 64 -15.61 5.27 -23.97
CA ASP A 64 -16.68 5.21 -24.94
C ASP A 64 -16.10 5.50 -26.33
N GLU A 65 -16.78 5.06 -27.39
CA GLU A 65 -16.37 5.29 -28.78
C GLU A 65 -16.79 6.67 -29.28
N GLU A 66 -17.88 7.23 -28.74
CA GLU A 66 -18.42 8.57 -29.08
C GLU A 66 -18.48 9.42 -27.82
N LEU A 67 -17.75 10.54 -27.81
CA LEU A 67 -17.63 11.44 -26.66
C LEU A 67 -17.95 12.88 -27.05
N THR A 68 -18.58 13.61 -26.14
CA THR A 68 -18.69 15.07 -26.19
C THR A 68 -18.01 15.67 -24.97
N LEU A 69 -16.89 16.37 -25.16
CA LEU A 69 -16.23 17.11 -24.08
C LEU A 69 -16.65 18.56 -24.08
N LEU A 70 -16.96 19.10 -22.92
CA LEU A 70 -17.08 20.55 -22.71
C LEU A 70 -15.84 21.05 -22.00
N ILE A 71 -15.09 21.91 -22.68
CA ILE A 71 -13.83 22.51 -22.21
C ILE A 71 -14.00 24.02 -22.07
N GLU A 72 -13.61 24.60 -20.93
CA GLU A 72 -13.53 26.05 -20.74
C GLU A 72 -12.08 26.50 -20.93
N LYS A 73 -11.84 27.41 -21.85
CA LYS A 73 -10.55 28.04 -22.10
C LYS A 73 -10.21 29.07 -21.01
N PRO A 74 -8.93 29.47 -20.81
CA PRO A 74 -8.56 30.45 -19.79
C PRO A 74 -9.21 31.83 -19.93
N ASP A 75 -9.64 32.19 -21.12
CA ASP A 75 -10.39 33.44 -21.40
C ASP A 75 -11.89 33.34 -21.16
N GLY A 76 -12.40 32.15 -20.77
CA GLY A 76 -13.80 31.87 -20.51
C GLY A 76 -14.60 31.43 -21.72
N GLU A 77 -13.95 31.20 -22.88
CA GLU A 77 -14.62 30.59 -24.04
C GLU A 77 -14.88 29.12 -23.76
N GLU A 78 -16.13 28.66 -23.99
CA GLU A 78 -16.47 27.23 -23.87
C GLU A 78 -16.41 26.56 -25.26
N TRP A 79 -15.73 25.42 -25.30
CA TRP A 79 -15.59 24.58 -26.47
C TRP A 79 -16.31 23.27 -26.27
N GLU A 80 -17.19 22.92 -27.18
CA GLU A 80 -17.79 21.60 -27.27
C GLU A 80 -17.04 20.81 -28.35
N LEU A 81 -16.46 19.67 -27.95
CA LEU A 81 -15.61 18.84 -28.79
C LEU A 81 -16.22 17.45 -28.92
N GLU A 82 -16.68 17.13 -30.14
CA GLU A 82 -17.17 15.79 -30.47
C GLU A 82 -15.98 14.92 -30.91
N ILE A 83 -15.86 13.73 -30.33
CA ILE A 83 -14.75 12.80 -30.49
C ILE A 83 -15.30 11.43 -30.86
N GLU A 84 -14.76 10.84 -31.93
CA GLU A 84 -14.93 9.44 -32.29
C GLU A 84 -13.56 8.74 -32.20
N LYS A 85 -13.43 7.73 -31.34
CA LYS A 85 -12.16 7.04 -31.02
C LYS A 85 -12.36 5.54 -30.77
N ASP A 86 -11.28 4.78 -30.68
CA ASP A 86 -11.35 3.41 -30.18
C ASP A 86 -11.71 3.41 -28.69
N TYR A 87 -12.50 2.42 -28.25
CA TYR A 87 -13.10 2.37 -26.88
C TYR A 87 -12.07 2.61 -25.76
N GLU A 88 -10.90 1.98 -25.81
CA GLU A 88 -9.84 2.07 -24.79
C GLU A 88 -8.78 3.16 -25.11
N GLU A 89 -8.94 3.91 -26.21
CA GLU A 89 -7.97 4.94 -26.58
C GLU A 89 -8.01 6.11 -25.60
N ASP A 90 -6.87 6.45 -25.01
CA ASP A 90 -6.75 7.54 -24.04
C ASP A 90 -6.77 8.90 -24.74
N LEU A 91 -7.42 9.89 -24.13
CA LEU A 91 -7.46 11.25 -24.66
C LEU A 91 -6.09 11.97 -24.55
N GLY A 92 -5.23 11.52 -23.64
CA GLY A 92 -3.92 12.11 -23.39
C GLY A 92 -3.96 13.40 -22.57
N ILE A 93 -4.95 13.57 -21.70
CA ILE A 93 -5.09 14.74 -20.83
C ILE A 93 -4.39 14.45 -19.47
N GLU A 94 -3.48 15.35 -19.08
CA GLU A 94 -2.88 15.34 -17.74
C GLU A 94 -3.50 16.45 -16.88
N PHE A 95 -3.98 16.12 -15.68
CA PHE A 95 -4.54 17.08 -14.73
C PHE A 95 -3.51 17.53 -13.68
N GLU A 96 -3.69 18.75 -13.15
CA GLU A 96 -2.80 19.28 -12.10
C GLU A 96 -2.85 18.43 -10.82
N GLN A 97 -4.01 17.90 -10.48
CA GLN A 97 -4.20 17.02 -9.33
C GLN A 97 -4.53 15.61 -9.82
N GLY A 98 -3.72 14.63 -9.47
CA GLY A 98 -3.88 13.24 -9.94
C GLY A 98 -5.22 12.58 -9.58
N LEU A 99 -5.88 13.01 -8.50
CA LEU A 99 -7.23 12.57 -8.15
C LEU A 99 -8.34 13.47 -8.75
N MET A 100 -8.00 14.58 -9.37
CA MET A 100 -8.92 15.61 -9.84
C MET A 100 -9.82 16.21 -8.73
N ASP A 101 -9.53 15.92 -7.48
CA ASP A 101 -10.23 16.36 -6.27
C ASP A 101 -9.28 16.34 -5.07
N GLU A 102 -9.69 16.95 -3.95
CA GLU A 102 -8.91 16.93 -2.71
C GLU A 102 -8.90 15.55 -2.05
N TYR A 103 -7.77 15.19 -1.40
CA TYR A 103 -7.67 13.95 -0.63
C TYR A 103 -8.63 13.93 0.56
N ARG A 104 -9.28 12.80 0.79
CA ARG A 104 -10.23 12.59 1.89
C ARG A 104 -9.51 12.04 3.12
N SER A 105 -9.26 12.88 4.09
CA SER A 105 -8.59 12.47 5.34
C SER A 105 -9.50 11.65 6.25
N CYS A 106 -8.92 10.66 6.92
CA CYS A 106 -9.59 9.80 7.89
C CYS A 106 -10.13 10.59 9.09
N ARG A 107 -11.37 10.30 9.50
CA ARG A 107 -12.05 10.92 10.65
C ARG A 107 -12.03 10.05 11.90
N ASN A 108 -11.45 8.86 11.84
CA ASN A 108 -11.35 7.93 12.96
C ASN A 108 -10.24 8.32 13.94
N LYS A 109 -10.37 7.87 15.18
CA LYS A 109 -9.34 7.95 16.22
C LYS A 109 -9.06 6.55 16.77
N CYS A 110 -8.60 5.68 15.88
CA CYS A 110 -8.38 4.27 16.20
C CYS A 110 -7.39 4.13 17.36
N MET A 111 -7.71 3.26 18.33
CA MET A 111 -6.83 2.99 19.48
C MET A 111 -5.45 2.46 19.09
N PHE A 112 -5.33 1.94 17.87
CA PHE A 112 -4.12 1.35 17.27
C PHE A 112 -3.52 2.20 16.14
N CYS A 113 -4.04 3.42 15.88
CA CYS A 113 -3.58 4.25 14.76
C CYS A 113 -2.09 4.52 14.83
N PHE A 114 -1.35 4.09 13.80
CA PHE A 114 0.10 4.30 13.76
C PHE A 114 0.46 5.79 13.59
N ILE A 115 -0.34 6.54 12.85
CA ILE A 115 -0.11 7.98 12.65
C ILE A 115 -0.23 8.78 13.97
N ASP A 116 -1.13 8.37 14.88
CA ASP A 116 -1.24 9.00 16.19
C ASP A 116 -0.02 8.72 17.11
N GLN A 117 0.82 7.76 16.74
CA GLN A 117 2.05 7.38 17.43
C GLN A 117 3.30 7.97 16.75
N MET A 118 3.14 8.86 15.76
CA MET A 118 4.27 9.52 15.11
C MET A 118 4.86 10.61 16.02
N PRO A 119 6.19 10.73 16.12
CA PRO A 119 6.81 11.81 16.87
C PRO A 119 6.50 13.16 16.21
N GLN A 120 6.49 14.22 17.01
CA GLN A 120 6.30 15.58 16.50
C GLN A 120 7.53 16.07 15.71
N GLY A 121 7.28 16.97 14.75
CA GLY A 121 8.35 17.64 14.01
C GLY A 121 8.85 16.91 12.75
N MET A 122 8.16 15.86 12.31
CA MET A 122 8.42 15.24 11.02
C MET A 122 7.74 16.00 9.87
N ARG A 123 8.04 15.65 8.61
CA ARG A 123 7.39 16.26 7.44
C ARG A 123 5.87 16.06 7.48
N LYS A 124 5.13 17.05 7.02
CA LYS A 124 3.64 17.10 7.13
C LYS A 124 2.94 15.92 6.50
N THR A 125 3.47 15.38 5.40
CA THR A 125 2.90 14.24 4.68
C THR A 125 2.79 12.97 5.53
N LEU A 126 3.66 12.78 6.53
CA LEU A 126 3.63 11.62 7.43
C LEU A 126 2.48 11.67 8.46
N TYR A 127 1.84 12.82 8.63
CA TYR A 127 0.68 12.97 9.54
C TYR A 127 -0.66 12.88 8.80
N PHE A 128 -0.63 12.70 7.49
CA PHE A 128 -1.84 12.50 6.73
C PHE A 128 -2.43 11.13 7.06
N LYS A 129 -3.68 11.14 7.55
CA LYS A 129 -4.43 9.91 7.81
C LYS A 129 -5.28 9.60 6.60
N ASP A 130 -4.90 8.59 5.87
CA ASP A 130 -5.66 8.15 4.71
C ASP A 130 -6.88 7.30 5.11
N ASP A 131 -8.02 7.57 4.48
CA ASP A 131 -9.22 6.75 4.43
C ASP A 131 -10.02 7.12 3.17
N ASP A 132 -9.29 7.37 2.08
CA ASP A 132 -9.83 7.73 0.77
C ASP A 132 -9.97 6.47 -0.10
N SER A 133 -11.21 6.11 -0.44
CA SER A 133 -11.47 4.90 -1.24
C SER A 133 -10.77 4.91 -2.60
N ARG A 134 -10.49 6.08 -3.17
CA ARG A 134 -9.78 6.20 -4.44
C ARG A 134 -8.36 5.66 -4.34
N LEU A 135 -7.68 5.89 -3.20
CA LEU A 135 -6.34 5.37 -2.96
C LEU A 135 -6.33 3.85 -2.73
N SER A 136 -7.47 3.26 -2.37
CA SER A 136 -7.59 1.79 -2.33
C SER A 136 -7.39 1.18 -3.71
N PHE A 137 -8.02 1.74 -4.73
CA PHE A 137 -7.90 1.25 -6.11
C PHE A 137 -6.57 1.63 -6.77
N LEU A 138 -6.06 2.85 -6.51
CA LEU A 138 -4.86 3.37 -7.18
C LEU A 138 -3.55 2.93 -6.53
N GLN A 139 -3.54 2.66 -5.22
CA GLN A 139 -2.33 2.40 -4.43
C GLN A 139 -2.44 1.19 -3.51
N GLY A 140 -3.57 0.49 -3.50
CA GLY A 140 -3.78 -0.65 -2.62
C GLY A 140 -4.04 -0.30 -1.14
N ASN A 141 -4.36 0.96 -0.83
CA ASN A 141 -4.58 1.40 0.55
C ASN A 141 -5.84 0.76 1.15
N TYR A 142 -5.79 0.51 2.46
CA TYR A 142 -6.91 -0.09 3.20
C TYR A 142 -7.84 0.98 3.77
N VAL A 143 -9.13 0.90 3.45
CA VAL A 143 -10.15 1.85 3.92
C VAL A 143 -11.07 1.25 4.98
N THR A 144 -11.56 2.10 5.88
CA THR A 144 -12.42 1.66 6.99
C THR A 144 -13.92 1.62 6.64
N LEU A 145 -14.31 2.03 5.45
CA LEU A 145 -15.69 2.26 5.00
C LEU A 145 -16.43 3.36 5.76
N THR A 146 -15.83 3.94 6.81
CA THR A 146 -16.50 4.97 7.64
C THR A 146 -16.56 6.34 6.98
N ASN A 147 -15.65 6.58 6.02
CA ASN A 147 -15.50 7.85 5.31
C ASN A 147 -16.20 7.88 3.95
N MET A 148 -16.85 6.80 3.57
CA MET A 148 -17.57 6.64 2.30
C MET A 148 -19.06 6.92 2.47
N SER A 149 -19.66 7.60 1.51
CA SER A 149 -21.11 7.79 1.39
C SER A 149 -21.79 6.59 0.72
N ASP A 150 -23.11 6.57 0.71
CA ASP A 150 -23.87 5.58 -0.06
C ASP A 150 -23.66 5.74 -1.57
N GLN A 151 -23.50 6.98 -2.04
CA GLN A 151 -23.18 7.28 -3.44
C GLN A 151 -21.80 6.76 -3.85
N ASP A 152 -20.80 6.83 -2.96
CA ASP A 152 -19.48 6.23 -3.22
C ASP A 152 -19.59 4.70 -3.45
N ILE A 153 -20.42 4.00 -2.64
CA ILE A 153 -20.65 2.57 -2.81
C ILE A 153 -21.39 2.26 -4.11
N GLU A 154 -22.44 3.02 -4.42
CA GLU A 154 -23.18 2.88 -5.70
C GLU A 154 -22.27 3.08 -6.91
N ARG A 155 -21.39 4.08 -6.85
CA ARG A 155 -20.41 4.34 -7.91
C ARG A 155 -19.43 3.20 -8.08
N ILE A 156 -18.86 2.67 -6.98
CA ILE A 156 -17.96 1.52 -7.02
C ILE A 156 -18.62 0.31 -7.69
N VAL A 157 -19.87 0.02 -7.32
CA VAL A 157 -20.63 -1.09 -7.91
C VAL A 157 -20.92 -0.85 -9.39
N ASN A 158 -21.38 0.36 -9.76
CA ASN A 158 -21.74 0.70 -11.14
C ASN A 158 -20.52 0.74 -12.09
N TYR A 159 -19.37 1.19 -11.59
CA TYR A 159 -18.12 1.29 -12.36
C TYR A 159 -17.28 0.02 -12.30
N HIS A 160 -17.71 -0.98 -11.52
CA HIS A 160 -16.93 -2.21 -11.25
C HIS A 160 -15.50 -1.92 -10.80
N LEU A 161 -15.35 -0.96 -9.86
CA LEU A 161 -14.03 -0.63 -9.31
C LEU A 161 -13.60 -1.71 -8.30
N GLU A 162 -12.57 -2.47 -8.64
CA GLU A 162 -12.10 -3.60 -7.85
C GLU A 162 -10.61 -3.95 -8.06
N PRO A 163 -9.94 -4.63 -7.12
CA PRO A 163 -10.44 -4.93 -5.78
C PRO A 163 -10.44 -3.70 -4.86
N ILE A 164 -11.32 -3.70 -3.84
CA ILE A 164 -11.26 -2.73 -2.74
C ILE A 164 -10.65 -3.39 -1.49
N ASN A 165 -9.71 -2.70 -0.84
CA ASN A 165 -9.05 -3.18 0.37
C ASN A 165 -9.72 -2.60 1.62
N ILE A 166 -10.23 -3.47 2.51
CA ILE A 166 -11.09 -3.08 3.64
C ILE A 166 -10.43 -3.41 4.98
N SER A 167 -10.26 -2.40 5.82
CA SER A 167 -9.88 -2.53 7.22
C SER A 167 -11.10 -2.92 8.08
N PHE A 168 -11.31 -4.21 8.27
CA PHE A 168 -12.41 -4.72 9.11
C PHE A 168 -12.11 -4.58 10.60
N HIS A 169 -10.96 -5.06 11.04
CA HIS A 169 -10.47 -5.18 12.41
C HIS A 169 -11.32 -6.07 13.32
N THR A 170 -12.63 -6.02 13.21
CA THR A 170 -13.63 -6.91 13.84
C THR A 170 -14.97 -6.77 13.13
N THR A 171 -15.76 -7.83 13.13
CA THR A 171 -17.15 -7.81 12.64
C THR A 171 -18.16 -7.50 13.76
N ASN A 172 -17.72 -7.39 15.01
CA ASN A 172 -18.54 -6.96 16.13
C ASN A 172 -18.78 -5.45 16.05
N PRO A 173 -20.01 -4.97 15.77
CA PRO A 173 -20.28 -3.55 15.54
C PRO A 173 -19.95 -2.66 16.74
N GLU A 174 -20.23 -3.13 17.95
CA GLU A 174 -19.97 -2.37 19.17
C GLU A 174 -18.47 -2.27 19.45
N LEU A 175 -17.75 -3.39 19.30
CA LEU A 175 -16.29 -3.41 19.44
C LEU A 175 -15.63 -2.52 18.38
N ARG A 176 -16.10 -2.58 17.14
CA ARG A 176 -15.57 -1.75 16.05
C ARG A 176 -15.73 -0.25 16.35
N CYS A 177 -16.89 0.17 16.88
CA CYS A 177 -17.09 1.55 17.33
C CYS A 177 -16.07 1.98 18.39
N ARG A 178 -15.75 1.09 19.34
CA ARG A 178 -14.73 1.34 20.37
C ARG A 178 -13.32 1.40 19.78
N MET A 179 -12.98 0.44 18.93
CA MET A 179 -11.64 0.34 18.32
C MET A 179 -11.31 1.54 17.43
N LEU A 180 -12.26 2.00 16.63
CA LEU A 180 -12.09 3.14 15.72
C LEU A 180 -12.41 4.49 16.38
N CYS A 181 -12.91 4.46 17.61
CA CYS A 181 -13.42 5.65 18.31
C CYS A 181 -14.40 6.46 17.43
N ASN A 182 -15.29 5.75 16.76
CA ASN A 182 -16.27 6.30 15.83
C ASN A 182 -17.61 5.57 16.00
N ARG A 183 -18.64 6.29 16.43
CA ARG A 183 -19.98 5.74 16.70
C ARG A 183 -20.67 5.14 15.48
N PHE A 184 -20.22 5.48 14.26
CA PHE A 184 -20.77 4.98 13.01
C PHE A 184 -19.99 3.78 12.44
N ALA A 185 -18.87 3.40 13.07
CA ALA A 185 -18.01 2.35 12.54
C ALA A 185 -18.66 0.97 12.47
N GLY A 186 -19.56 0.66 13.40
CA GLY A 186 -20.34 -0.58 13.38
C GLY A 186 -21.33 -0.62 12.22
N GLU A 187 -22.02 0.48 11.98
CA GLU A 187 -23.00 0.58 10.86
C GLU A 187 -22.30 0.54 9.50
N ALA A 188 -21.08 1.08 9.41
CA ALA A 188 -20.30 1.08 8.19
C ALA A 188 -19.97 -0.33 7.66
N LEU A 189 -20.02 -1.38 8.50
CA LEU A 189 -19.87 -2.77 8.07
C LEU A 189 -20.90 -3.20 7.02
N LYS A 190 -22.12 -2.61 7.05
CA LYS A 190 -23.18 -2.91 6.06
C LYS A 190 -22.80 -2.50 4.62
N LYS A 191 -21.81 -1.62 4.47
CA LYS A 191 -21.29 -1.29 3.15
C LYS A 191 -20.56 -2.46 2.50
N ALA A 192 -19.93 -3.33 3.30
CA ALA A 192 -19.35 -4.56 2.79
C ALA A 192 -20.43 -5.53 2.27
N ASP A 193 -21.63 -5.57 2.91
CA ASP A 193 -22.75 -6.34 2.38
C ASP A 193 -23.15 -5.85 0.98
N ARG A 194 -23.22 -4.53 0.77
CA ARG A 194 -23.58 -3.92 -0.53
C ARG A 194 -22.51 -4.16 -1.61
N LEU A 195 -21.22 -4.09 -1.24
CA LEU A 195 -20.12 -4.41 -2.16
C LEU A 195 -20.18 -5.90 -2.58
N TYR A 196 -20.43 -6.80 -1.63
CA TYR A 196 -20.62 -8.22 -1.91
C TYR A 196 -21.83 -8.49 -2.82
N GLU A 197 -22.99 -7.86 -2.53
CA GLU A 197 -24.20 -7.97 -3.36
C GLU A 197 -23.98 -7.41 -4.77
N GLY A 198 -23.12 -6.40 -4.91
CA GLY A 198 -22.66 -5.84 -6.19
C GLY A 198 -21.59 -6.66 -6.90
N GLY A 199 -21.13 -7.77 -6.32
CA GLY A 199 -20.13 -8.64 -6.91
C GLY A 199 -18.69 -8.09 -6.89
N ILE A 200 -18.40 -7.05 -6.10
CA ILE A 200 -17.10 -6.38 -6.04
C ILE A 200 -16.09 -7.24 -5.28
N ARG A 201 -14.92 -7.48 -5.90
CA ARG A 201 -13.80 -8.16 -5.23
C ARG A 201 -13.21 -7.30 -4.11
N MET A 202 -12.89 -7.96 -3.01
CA MET A 202 -12.42 -7.31 -1.78
C MET A 202 -11.21 -8.04 -1.20
N ASN A 203 -10.32 -7.30 -0.53
CA ASN A 203 -9.34 -7.85 0.40
C ASN A 203 -9.58 -7.26 1.79
N GLY A 204 -9.41 -8.09 2.83
CA GLY A 204 -9.65 -7.70 4.20
C GLY A 204 -8.37 -7.56 5.02
N GLN A 205 -8.41 -6.71 6.04
CA GLN A 205 -7.33 -6.58 7.02
C GLN A 205 -7.89 -6.53 8.43
N ILE A 206 -7.23 -7.26 9.34
CA ILE A 206 -7.46 -7.21 10.79
C ILE A 206 -6.16 -6.80 11.46
N VAL A 207 -6.08 -5.57 11.96
CA VAL A 207 -5.03 -5.19 12.92
C VAL A 207 -5.42 -5.76 14.28
N LEU A 208 -4.65 -6.74 14.74
CA LEU A 208 -4.94 -7.46 15.97
C LEU A 208 -4.34 -6.73 17.17
N CYS A 209 -5.17 -6.49 18.19
CA CYS A 209 -4.81 -5.81 19.43
C CYS A 209 -5.07 -6.79 20.59
N LYS A 210 -4.01 -7.12 21.34
CA LYS A 210 -4.05 -8.06 22.46
C LYS A 210 -5.09 -7.65 23.52
N GLY A 211 -5.96 -8.59 23.90
CA GLY A 211 -7.03 -8.36 24.86
C GLY A 211 -8.18 -7.48 24.36
N VAL A 212 -8.23 -7.18 23.05
CA VAL A 212 -9.27 -6.33 22.46
C VAL A 212 -10.09 -7.09 21.42
N ASN A 213 -9.47 -7.49 20.31
CA ASN A 213 -10.12 -8.19 19.19
C ASN A 213 -9.46 -9.53 18.85
N ASP A 214 -8.64 -10.06 19.76
CA ASP A 214 -8.04 -11.39 19.71
C ASP A 214 -8.97 -12.48 20.28
N GLY A 215 -8.50 -13.72 20.32
CA GLY A 215 -9.25 -14.86 20.86
C GLY A 215 -10.62 -15.04 20.21
N GLU A 216 -11.69 -15.04 21.02
CA GLU A 216 -13.07 -15.28 20.56
C GLU A 216 -13.56 -14.23 19.54
N GLU A 217 -13.11 -12.97 19.65
CA GLU A 217 -13.46 -11.91 18.69
C GLU A 217 -12.80 -12.13 17.34
N LEU A 218 -11.56 -12.63 17.30
CA LEU A 218 -10.90 -13.03 16.06
C LEU A 218 -11.64 -14.22 15.42
N GLU A 219 -11.94 -15.25 16.18
CA GLU A 219 -12.74 -16.42 15.74
C GLU A 219 -14.09 -16.00 15.14
N ARG A 220 -14.77 -15.08 15.83
CA ARG A 220 -16.04 -14.51 15.37
C ARG A 220 -15.84 -13.79 14.03
N SER A 221 -14.83 -12.93 13.96
CA SER A 221 -14.59 -12.13 12.76
C SER A 221 -14.27 -13.01 11.55
N ILE A 222 -13.40 -14.02 11.71
CA ILE A 222 -13.09 -14.97 10.63
C ILE A 222 -14.35 -15.66 10.16
N ARG A 223 -15.13 -16.25 11.09
CA ARG A 223 -16.38 -16.96 10.77
C ARG A 223 -17.38 -16.06 10.03
N GLU A 224 -17.55 -14.81 10.47
CA GLU A 224 -18.53 -13.92 9.85
C GLU A 224 -18.05 -13.37 8.49
N LEU A 225 -16.74 -13.27 8.27
CA LEU A 225 -16.17 -12.80 6.99
C LEU A 225 -16.22 -13.88 5.90
N THR A 226 -16.25 -15.18 6.23
CA THR A 226 -16.38 -16.24 5.22
C THR A 226 -17.65 -16.15 4.40
N ARG A 227 -18.70 -15.48 4.90
CA ARG A 227 -19.95 -15.26 4.14
C ARG A 227 -19.76 -14.43 2.86
N TYR A 228 -18.66 -13.68 2.76
CA TYR A 228 -18.36 -12.87 1.59
C TYR A 228 -17.54 -13.59 0.52
N ILE A 229 -17.14 -14.85 0.74
CA ILE A 229 -16.50 -15.67 -0.29
C ILE A 229 -17.51 -15.91 -1.44
N PRO A 230 -17.15 -15.77 -2.74
CA PRO A 230 -15.78 -15.56 -3.23
C PRO A 230 -15.36 -14.11 -3.40
N CYS A 231 -16.23 -13.11 -3.20
CA CYS A 231 -15.88 -11.71 -3.43
C CYS A 231 -14.79 -11.20 -2.47
N LEU A 232 -14.82 -11.60 -1.21
CA LEU A 232 -13.70 -11.37 -0.29
C LEU A 232 -12.67 -12.47 -0.52
N GLU A 233 -11.60 -12.13 -1.26
CA GLU A 233 -10.60 -13.09 -1.72
C GLU A 233 -9.63 -13.51 -0.61
N SER A 234 -9.29 -12.57 0.27
CA SER A 234 -8.34 -12.84 1.36
C SER A 234 -8.52 -11.90 2.54
N VAL A 235 -8.10 -12.34 3.72
CA VAL A 235 -8.04 -11.49 4.93
C VAL A 235 -6.68 -11.65 5.61
N SER A 236 -5.95 -10.55 5.79
CA SER A 236 -4.71 -10.53 6.57
C SER A 236 -4.98 -10.26 8.04
N VAL A 237 -4.27 -10.94 8.92
CA VAL A 237 -4.21 -10.67 10.36
C VAL A 237 -2.81 -10.22 10.69
N VAL A 238 -2.64 -8.96 11.10
CA VAL A 238 -1.34 -8.37 11.42
C VAL A 238 -1.31 -7.88 12.87
N PRO A 239 -0.20 -8.00 13.59
CA PRO A 239 -0.09 -7.47 14.94
C PRO A 239 -0.09 -5.95 14.91
N VAL A 240 -0.63 -5.34 15.96
CA VAL A 240 -0.56 -3.88 16.13
C VAL A 240 0.88 -3.41 16.32
N GLY A 241 1.32 -2.44 15.52
CA GLY A 241 2.60 -1.76 15.69
C GLY A 241 2.53 -0.78 16.87
N LEU A 242 3.46 -0.88 17.82
CA LEU A 242 3.53 -0.07 19.03
C LEU A 242 4.84 0.71 19.07
N THR A 243 4.77 2.03 18.89
CA THR A 243 5.94 2.91 19.03
C THR A 243 6.11 3.34 20.49
N LYS A 244 7.24 3.96 20.80
CA LYS A 244 7.49 4.56 22.12
C LYS A 244 6.69 5.86 22.38
N TYR A 245 6.05 6.42 21.34
CA TYR A 245 5.30 7.68 21.40
C TYR A 245 3.81 7.46 21.67
N ARG A 246 3.50 6.70 22.72
CA ARG A 246 2.12 6.34 23.07
C ARG A 246 1.58 7.03 24.31
N GLU A 247 2.24 8.06 24.79
CA GLU A 247 1.76 8.82 25.94
C GLU A 247 0.38 9.44 25.66
N GLY A 248 -0.60 9.19 26.54
CA GLY A 248 -1.97 9.67 26.39
C GLY A 248 -2.85 8.89 25.38
N LEU A 249 -2.31 7.90 24.69
CA LEU A 249 -3.09 7.01 23.82
C LEU A 249 -3.63 5.80 24.61
N TYR A 250 -4.60 5.09 24.00
CA TYR A 250 -5.17 3.89 24.59
C TYR A 250 -4.06 2.86 24.90
N PRO A 251 -4.02 2.32 26.14
CA PRO A 251 -2.98 1.36 26.54
C PRO A 251 -3.17 0.03 25.81
N LEU A 252 -2.27 -0.28 24.88
CA LEU A 252 -2.20 -1.57 24.19
C LEU A 252 -0.95 -2.30 24.64
N GLU A 253 -1.06 -3.62 24.76
CA GLU A 253 0.05 -4.50 25.11
C GLU A 253 0.62 -5.19 23.86
N PRO A 254 1.96 -5.37 23.77
CA PRO A 254 2.55 -6.17 22.70
C PRO A 254 2.22 -7.65 22.87
N PHE A 255 2.09 -8.33 21.77
CA PHE A 255 2.01 -9.80 21.75
C PHE A 255 3.36 -10.41 22.12
N GLN A 256 3.32 -11.53 22.83
CA GLN A 256 4.47 -12.33 23.18
C GLN A 256 4.46 -13.64 22.39
N LYS A 257 5.54 -14.39 22.45
CA LYS A 257 5.69 -15.65 21.71
C LYS A 257 4.51 -16.62 21.86
N GLU A 258 4.05 -16.82 23.08
CA GLU A 258 2.94 -17.76 23.35
C GLU A 258 1.57 -17.20 22.89
N ASP A 259 1.43 -15.89 22.82
CA ASP A 259 0.25 -15.24 22.23
C ASP A 259 0.25 -15.46 20.71
N ALA A 260 1.40 -15.26 20.07
CA ALA A 260 1.55 -15.45 18.62
C ALA A 260 1.22 -16.88 18.19
N LYS A 261 1.68 -17.88 18.94
CA LYS A 261 1.31 -19.28 18.68
C LYS A 261 -0.20 -19.50 18.70
N LYS A 262 -0.91 -18.96 19.71
CA LYS A 262 -2.37 -19.09 19.78
C LYS A 262 -3.07 -18.41 18.59
N VAL A 263 -2.55 -17.28 18.12
CA VAL A 263 -3.07 -16.61 16.93
C VAL A 263 -2.85 -17.48 15.71
N LEU A 264 -1.65 -18.03 15.52
CA LEU A 264 -1.34 -18.93 14.40
C LEU A 264 -2.18 -20.23 14.46
N ASP A 265 -2.33 -20.85 15.63
CA ASP A 265 -3.20 -22.01 15.80
C ASP A 265 -4.63 -21.72 15.35
N THR A 266 -5.15 -20.53 15.67
CA THR A 266 -6.47 -20.10 15.23
C THR A 266 -6.53 -19.92 13.72
N ILE A 267 -5.55 -19.22 13.13
CA ILE A 267 -5.48 -18.98 11.69
C ILE A 267 -5.38 -20.30 10.92
N HIS A 268 -4.46 -21.20 11.32
CA HIS A 268 -4.23 -22.48 10.64
C HIS A 268 -5.48 -23.37 10.66
N ARG A 269 -6.15 -23.47 11.82
CA ARG A 269 -7.40 -24.23 11.95
C ARG A 269 -8.51 -23.68 11.03
N TRP A 270 -8.63 -22.35 10.90
CA TRP A 270 -9.58 -21.75 9.98
C TRP A 270 -9.17 -21.92 8.53
N GLN A 271 -7.89 -21.81 8.19
CA GLN A 271 -7.37 -22.07 6.84
C GLN A 271 -7.73 -23.50 6.38
N GLU A 272 -7.48 -24.50 7.22
CA GLU A 272 -7.81 -25.91 6.91
C GLU A 272 -9.30 -26.08 6.62
N ARG A 273 -10.14 -25.56 7.50
CA ARG A 273 -11.58 -25.65 7.34
C ARG A 273 -12.09 -24.94 6.09
N ILE A 274 -11.62 -23.71 5.83
CA ILE A 274 -12.06 -22.92 4.68
C ILE A 274 -11.54 -23.55 3.39
N TYR A 275 -10.32 -24.10 3.40
CA TYR A 275 -9.76 -24.81 2.26
C TYR A 275 -10.58 -26.07 1.90
N GLU A 276 -11.05 -26.83 2.89
CA GLU A 276 -11.96 -27.97 2.66
C GLU A 276 -13.30 -27.55 2.03
N GLU A 277 -13.83 -26.39 2.43
CA GLU A 277 -15.14 -25.89 1.98
C GLU A 277 -15.07 -25.11 0.65
N HIS A 278 -13.98 -24.35 0.40
CA HIS A 278 -13.90 -23.37 -0.69
C HIS A 278 -12.66 -23.53 -1.59
N GLY A 279 -11.68 -24.32 -1.21
CA GLY A 279 -10.43 -24.52 -1.99
C GLY A 279 -9.44 -23.35 -1.94
N ILE A 280 -9.61 -22.42 -0.98
CA ILE A 280 -8.71 -21.29 -0.71
C ILE A 280 -8.38 -21.23 0.78
N HIS A 281 -7.22 -20.68 1.14
CA HIS A 281 -6.83 -20.55 2.55
C HIS A 281 -7.46 -19.30 3.21
N PHE A 282 -7.77 -18.28 2.44
CA PHE A 282 -8.57 -17.11 2.78
C PHE A 282 -8.01 -16.22 3.89
N ILE A 283 -7.71 -16.77 5.10
CA ILE A 283 -7.22 -16.00 6.26
C ILE A 283 -5.72 -16.21 6.44
N HIS A 284 -4.93 -15.14 6.50
CA HIS A 284 -3.48 -15.23 6.53
C HIS A 284 -2.87 -14.44 7.68
N GLY A 285 -1.94 -15.05 8.39
CA GLY A 285 -1.10 -14.34 9.36
C GLY A 285 0.06 -13.63 8.66
N GLY A 286 0.37 -12.40 9.06
CA GLY A 286 1.60 -11.73 8.64
C GLY A 286 2.84 -12.50 9.08
N ASP A 287 3.94 -12.37 8.33
CA ASP A 287 5.22 -13.04 8.60
C ASP A 287 5.72 -12.78 10.02
N GLU A 288 5.39 -11.63 10.58
CA GLU A 288 5.74 -11.25 11.95
C GLU A 288 5.21 -12.23 13.00
N TRP A 289 4.03 -12.82 12.79
CA TRP A 289 3.47 -13.81 13.71
C TRP A 289 4.34 -15.08 13.79
N TYR A 290 4.79 -15.60 12.65
CA TYR A 290 5.64 -16.79 12.58
C TYR A 290 6.99 -16.54 13.23
N ILE A 291 7.58 -15.38 12.98
CA ILE A 291 8.86 -15.01 13.57
C ILE A 291 8.74 -14.84 15.09
N LEU A 292 7.70 -14.17 15.57
CA LEU A 292 7.43 -13.98 16.99
C LEU A 292 7.14 -15.31 17.70
N ALA A 293 6.37 -16.20 17.06
CA ALA A 293 6.11 -17.55 17.57
C ALA A 293 7.35 -18.45 17.55
N GLY A 294 8.34 -18.12 16.71
CA GLY A 294 9.49 -18.98 16.43
C GLY A 294 9.11 -20.22 15.61
N GLU A 295 8.13 -20.06 14.72
CA GLU A 295 7.64 -21.08 13.79
C GLU A 295 8.17 -20.84 12.38
N GLU A 296 8.16 -21.89 11.57
CA GLU A 296 8.53 -21.78 10.16
C GLU A 296 7.43 -21.10 9.36
N LEU A 297 7.85 -20.33 8.35
CA LEU A 297 6.90 -19.71 7.41
C LEU A 297 6.19 -20.80 6.59
N PRO A 298 4.90 -20.66 6.31
CA PRO A 298 4.16 -21.59 5.44
C PRO A 298 4.82 -21.79 4.08
N GLU A 299 4.56 -22.91 3.42
CA GLU A 299 4.95 -23.11 2.04
C GLU A 299 4.11 -22.24 1.09
N GLU A 300 4.61 -22.03 -0.13
CA GLU A 300 4.07 -21.10 -1.12
C GLU A 300 2.59 -21.32 -1.40
N GLU A 301 2.19 -22.57 -1.49
CA GLU A 301 0.82 -22.97 -1.82
C GLU A 301 -0.22 -22.47 -0.80
N ARG A 302 0.20 -22.13 0.42
CA ARG A 302 -0.70 -21.65 1.47
C ARG A 302 -0.99 -20.15 1.40
N TYR A 303 -0.39 -19.43 0.46
CA TYR A 303 -0.57 -17.97 0.33
C TYR A 303 -1.56 -17.57 -0.78
N ASP A 304 -2.15 -18.53 -1.51
CA ASP A 304 -3.16 -18.32 -2.56
C ASP A 304 -2.74 -17.25 -3.60
N GLY A 305 -1.46 -17.24 -3.98
CA GLY A 305 -0.91 -16.27 -4.93
C GLY A 305 -0.44 -14.94 -4.32
N TYR A 306 -0.26 -14.87 -3.01
CA TYR A 306 0.32 -13.71 -2.31
C TYR A 306 -0.52 -12.42 -2.39
N LEU A 307 -1.84 -12.52 -2.28
CA LEU A 307 -2.78 -11.39 -2.36
C LEU A 307 -2.57 -10.30 -1.28
N GLN A 308 -1.79 -10.59 -0.23
CA GLN A 308 -1.64 -9.72 0.94
C GLN A 308 -0.19 -9.32 1.20
N LEU A 309 0.68 -9.28 0.17
CA LEU A 309 2.11 -8.92 0.32
C LEU A 309 2.31 -7.57 1.02
N GLU A 310 1.53 -6.55 0.66
CA GLU A 310 1.63 -5.21 1.23
C GLU A 310 1.32 -5.17 2.74
N ASN A 311 0.64 -6.19 3.26
CA ASN A 311 0.40 -6.39 4.69
C ASN A 311 1.47 -7.27 5.36
N GLY A 312 2.57 -7.56 4.67
CA GLY A 312 3.64 -8.41 5.21
C GLY A 312 3.27 -9.89 5.32
N VAL A 313 2.37 -10.37 4.45
CA VAL A 313 1.97 -11.78 4.39
C VAL A 313 2.72 -12.48 3.27
N GLY A 314 3.62 -13.40 3.61
CA GLY A 314 4.37 -14.20 2.65
C GLY A 314 5.55 -13.48 1.97
N MET A 315 5.88 -12.25 2.34
CA MET A 315 7.01 -11.51 1.76
C MET A 315 8.33 -12.27 1.91
N LEU A 316 8.57 -12.84 3.09
CA LEU A 316 9.79 -13.60 3.35
C LEU A 316 9.78 -14.96 2.64
N ARG A 317 8.64 -15.61 2.49
CA ARG A 317 8.53 -16.85 1.72
C ARG A 317 8.82 -16.58 0.23
N LEU A 318 8.21 -15.56 -0.33
CA LEU A 318 8.45 -15.14 -1.72
C LEU A 318 9.93 -14.84 -1.95
N LEU A 319 10.52 -13.98 -1.12
CA LEU A 319 11.96 -13.65 -1.19
C LEU A 319 12.84 -14.90 -1.12
N LYS A 320 12.54 -15.85 -0.20
CA LYS A 320 13.30 -17.11 -0.08
C LYS A 320 13.22 -17.97 -1.35
N ASN A 321 12.03 -18.06 -1.95
CA ASN A 321 11.81 -18.88 -3.14
C ASN A 321 12.52 -18.26 -4.36
N GLU A 322 12.36 -16.95 -4.57
CA GLU A 322 13.04 -16.20 -5.62
C GLU A 322 14.55 -16.24 -5.46
N PHE A 323 15.05 -16.04 -4.22
CA PHE A 323 16.47 -16.16 -3.93
C PHE A 323 17.01 -17.55 -4.25
N ARG A 324 16.30 -18.63 -3.90
CA ARG A 324 16.71 -20.00 -4.21
C ARG A 324 16.82 -20.20 -5.71
N GLN A 325 15.79 -19.79 -6.48
CA GLN A 325 15.80 -19.89 -7.93
C GLN A 325 16.95 -19.11 -8.57
N ALA A 326 17.14 -17.87 -8.16
CA ALA A 326 18.23 -17.03 -8.64
C ALA A 326 19.60 -17.56 -8.22
N TYR A 327 19.73 -18.09 -7.00
CA TYR A 327 20.95 -18.71 -6.50
C TYR A 327 21.33 -19.97 -7.30
N GLU A 328 20.38 -20.83 -7.63
CA GLU A 328 20.62 -22.02 -8.45
C GLU A 328 21.05 -21.66 -9.87
N ALA A 329 20.44 -20.64 -10.47
CA ALA A 329 20.77 -20.16 -11.80
C ALA A 329 22.08 -19.36 -11.89
N ALA A 330 22.52 -18.76 -10.80
CA ALA A 330 23.71 -17.93 -10.78
C ALA A 330 25.01 -18.77 -10.84
N GLU A 331 25.94 -18.36 -11.69
CA GLU A 331 27.29 -18.89 -11.69
C GLU A 331 28.14 -18.21 -10.62
N GLY A 332 28.93 -19.00 -9.90
CA GLY A 332 29.93 -18.52 -8.98
C GLY A 332 31.09 -17.84 -9.72
N ASP A 333 31.73 -16.89 -9.06
CA ASP A 333 32.92 -16.25 -9.58
C ASP A 333 34.01 -16.13 -8.48
N GLY A 334 35.23 -15.86 -8.92
CA GLY A 334 36.38 -15.69 -8.02
C GLY A 334 36.68 -14.23 -7.69
N ARG A 335 35.75 -13.28 -7.96
CA ARG A 335 35.99 -11.86 -7.70
C ARG A 335 36.00 -11.58 -6.20
N ALA A 336 37.04 -10.91 -5.75
CA ALA A 336 37.09 -10.38 -4.39
C ALA A 336 36.12 -9.19 -4.29
N ARG A 337 35.26 -9.24 -3.26
CA ARG A 337 34.33 -8.16 -2.91
C ARG A 337 34.28 -8.06 -1.39
N LYS A 338 34.11 -6.87 -0.90
CA LYS A 338 33.88 -6.63 0.52
C LYS A 338 32.72 -5.68 0.68
N LEU A 339 31.60 -6.18 1.18
CA LEU A 339 30.37 -5.42 1.28
C LEU A 339 29.63 -5.68 2.59
N SER A 340 28.71 -4.79 2.93
CA SER A 340 27.84 -4.92 4.08
C SER A 340 26.39 -4.83 3.70
N MET A 341 25.52 -5.35 4.56
CA MET A 341 24.05 -5.26 4.47
C MET A 341 23.52 -4.79 5.82
N ALA A 342 22.53 -3.92 5.80
CA ALA A 342 21.79 -3.55 7.01
C ALA A 342 20.29 -3.76 6.81
N THR A 343 19.65 -4.30 7.84
CA THR A 343 18.21 -4.63 7.81
C THR A 343 17.62 -4.56 9.21
N GLY A 344 16.30 -4.48 9.30
CA GLY A 344 15.60 -4.54 10.59
C GLY A 344 15.74 -5.89 11.28
N LEU A 345 15.47 -5.91 12.58
CA LEU A 345 15.64 -7.12 13.42
C LEU A 345 14.79 -8.29 12.91
N LEU A 346 13.59 -8.01 12.36
CA LEU A 346 12.66 -9.03 11.88
C LEU A 346 13.24 -9.85 10.72
N ALA A 347 13.79 -9.18 9.71
CA ALA A 347 14.33 -9.83 8.51
C ALA A 347 15.76 -10.35 8.69
N TYR A 348 16.49 -9.88 9.71
CA TYR A 348 17.89 -10.19 9.91
C TYR A 348 18.26 -11.69 9.87
N PRO A 349 17.53 -12.62 10.54
CA PRO A 349 17.85 -14.05 10.50
C PRO A 349 17.83 -14.62 9.08
N TYR A 350 16.89 -14.20 8.26
CA TYR A 350 16.71 -14.66 6.88
C TYR A 350 17.80 -14.11 5.96
N ILE A 351 18.06 -12.81 6.04
CA ILE A 351 19.13 -12.17 5.26
C ILE A 351 20.50 -12.77 5.61
N ARG A 352 20.74 -13.06 6.89
CA ARG A 352 21.97 -13.73 7.36
C ARG A 352 22.13 -15.11 6.75
N GLU A 353 21.07 -15.92 6.68
CA GLU A 353 21.13 -17.25 6.10
C GLU A 353 21.38 -17.20 4.58
N MET A 354 20.69 -16.30 3.86
CA MET A 354 20.95 -16.09 2.42
C MET A 354 22.39 -15.65 2.15
N ALA A 355 22.89 -14.72 2.95
CA ALA A 355 24.28 -14.27 2.82
C ALA A 355 25.32 -15.36 3.13
N LYS A 356 24.99 -16.31 4.02
CA LYS A 356 25.85 -17.48 4.26
C LYS A 356 25.92 -18.35 2.99
N GLN A 357 24.80 -18.63 2.34
CA GLN A 357 24.76 -19.37 1.08
C GLN A 357 25.55 -18.63 -0.02
N LEU A 358 25.44 -17.30 -0.10
CA LEU A 358 26.21 -16.51 -1.06
C LEU A 358 27.72 -16.62 -0.83
N ARG A 359 28.19 -16.66 0.40
CA ARG A 359 29.62 -16.88 0.69
C ARG A 359 30.14 -18.26 0.23
N GLU A 360 29.27 -19.29 0.23
CA GLU A 360 29.62 -20.60 -0.30
C GLU A 360 29.79 -20.57 -1.82
N LYS A 361 28.92 -19.82 -2.54
CA LYS A 361 28.98 -19.66 -4.00
C LYS A 361 30.05 -18.67 -4.47
N TYR A 362 30.31 -17.62 -3.68
CA TYR A 362 31.28 -16.55 -3.92
C TYR A 362 32.32 -16.48 -2.81
N PRO A 363 33.25 -17.45 -2.74
CA PRO A 363 34.15 -17.63 -1.58
C PRO A 363 35.16 -16.48 -1.38
N ALA A 364 35.41 -15.67 -2.42
CA ALA A 364 36.24 -14.47 -2.34
C ALA A 364 35.45 -13.21 -1.89
N THR A 365 34.15 -13.34 -1.62
CA THR A 365 33.32 -12.23 -1.18
C THR A 365 33.14 -12.23 0.33
N GLU A 366 33.54 -11.14 0.97
CA GLU A 366 33.28 -10.89 2.39
C GLU A 366 31.96 -10.11 2.53
N ILE A 367 31.01 -10.63 3.32
CA ILE A 367 29.72 -10.01 3.56
C ILE A 367 29.52 -9.79 5.06
N PHE A 368 29.35 -8.55 5.48
CA PHE A 368 28.98 -8.18 6.84
C PHE A 368 27.49 -7.90 6.91
N ILE A 369 26.80 -8.34 7.96
CA ILE A 369 25.37 -8.13 8.08
C ILE A 369 25.06 -7.51 9.44
N TYR A 370 24.41 -6.37 9.41
CA TYR A 370 24.11 -5.58 10.59
C TYR A 370 22.60 -5.55 10.86
N PRO A 371 22.15 -6.14 11.99
CA PRO A 371 20.79 -5.91 12.48
C PRO A 371 20.68 -4.50 13.04
N ILE A 372 19.73 -3.73 12.55
CA ILE A 372 19.48 -2.36 13.01
C ILE A 372 18.29 -2.35 13.95
N ARG A 373 18.48 -1.83 15.16
CA ARG A 373 17.41 -1.56 16.11
C ARG A 373 16.73 -0.26 15.75
N ASN A 374 15.43 -0.24 15.81
CA ASN A 374 14.69 1.00 15.64
C ASN A 374 14.66 1.77 16.98
N GLU A 375 15.62 2.66 17.18
CA GLU A 375 15.66 3.54 18.35
C GLU A 375 14.76 4.76 18.16
N PHE A 376 14.50 5.11 16.91
CA PHE A 376 13.66 6.26 16.57
C PHE A 376 12.20 6.04 16.96
N PHE A 377 11.57 4.96 16.52
CA PHE A 377 10.19 4.62 16.89
C PHE A 377 10.07 3.76 18.14
N GLY A 378 11.14 3.08 18.55
CA GLY A 378 11.17 2.18 19.69
C GLY A 378 11.43 0.72 19.29
N GLU A 379 11.98 -0.07 20.21
CA GLU A 379 12.48 -1.43 19.96
C GLU A 379 11.41 -2.46 19.58
N LEU A 380 10.12 -2.16 19.81
CA LEU A 380 8.98 -2.99 19.37
C LEU A 380 8.71 -2.86 17.87
N ILE A 381 9.32 -1.88 17.21
CA ILE A 381 9.25 -1.73 15.76
C ILE A 381 10.46 -2.40 15.15
N THR A 382 10.26 -3.55 14.51
CA THR A 382 11.35 -4.44 14.07
C THR A 382 11.48 -4.56 12.55
N VAL A 383 10.52 -4.01 11.80
CA VAL A 383 10.49 -4.04 10.33
C VAL A 383 11.51 -3.11 9.71
N SER A 384 12.10 -3.49 8.58
CA SER A 384 13.11 -2.70 7.87
C SER A 384 12.57 -1.37 7.36
N GLY A 385 11.34 -1.34 6.85
CA GLY A 385 10.75 -0.14 6.24
C GLY A 385 10.51 1.04 7.20
N LEU A 386 10.68 0.85 8.50
CA LEU A 386 10.55 1.91 9.50
C LEU A 386 11.91 2.29 10.15
N ILE A 387 13.02 1.74 9.67
CA ILE A 387 14.36 2.16 10.09
C ILE A 387 14.65 3.54 9.51
N THR A 388 15.22 4.41 10.32
CA THR A 388 15.55 5.78 9.93
C THR A 388 17.04 5.94 9.57
N GLY A 389 17.37 7.00 8.84
CA GLY A 389 18.75 7.36 8.56
C GLY A 389 19.56 7.57 9.83
N LYS A 390 18.96 8.15 10.89
CA LYS A 390 19.61 8.32 12.21
C LYS A 390 19.93 7.01 12.87
N ASP A 391 19.04 6.01 12.81
CA ASP A 391 19.30 4.67 13.34
C ASP A 391 20.49 4.02 12.64
N LEU A 392 20.58 4.14 11.32
CA LEU A 392 21.68 3.62 10.51
C LEU A 392 23.00 4.31 10.87
N ILE A 393 23.04 5.65 10.89
CA ILE A 393 24.26 6.41 11.23
C ILE A 393 24.75 6.06 12.63
N ALA A 394 23.85 6.01 13.61
CA ALA A 394 24.23 5.76 15.00
C ALA A 394 24.82 4.35 15.20
N GLN A 395 24.31 3.34 14.50
CA GLN A 395 24.67 1.95 14.71
C GLN A 395 25.75 1.42 13.76
N LEU A 396 25.95 2.08 12.61
CA LEU A 396 26.94 1.67 11.60
C LEU A 396 28.23 2.48 11.63
N ARG A 397 28.23 3.67 12.22
CA ARG A 397 29.45 4.49 12.32
C ARG A 397 30.59 3.72 13.02
N GLY A 398 31.74 3.64 12.33
CA GLY A 398 32.93 2.92 12.83
C GLY A 398 32.83 1.40 12.68
N LYS A 399 31.79 0.87 12.03
CA LYS A 399 31.73 -0.54 11.65
C LYS A 399 32.49 -0.78 10.34
N GLU A 400 32.87 -2.03 10.12
CA GLU A 400 33.45 -2.47 8.84
C GLU A 400 32.36 -2.59 7.78
N LEU A 401 32.26 -1.63 6.88
CA LEU A 401 31.22 -1.59 5.86
C LEU A 401 31.67 -2.13 4.49
N GLY A 402 32.99 -2.29 4.29
CA GLY A 402 33.54 -2.71 3.01
C GLY A 402 33.45 -1.59 1.94
N GLU A 403 33.31 -2.00 0.70
CA GLU A 403 33.27 -1.10 -0.46
C GLU A 403 31.87 -0.48 -0.67
N ARG A 404 30.85 -1.22 -0.25
CA ARG A 404 29.43 -0.85 -0.44
C ARG A 404 28.56 -1.33 0.71
N LEU A 405 27.54 -0.56 1.05
CA LEU A 405 26.48 -0.93 1.97
C LEU A 405 25.19 -1.16 1.17
N LEU A 406 24.59 -2.33 1.30
CA LEU A 406 23.31 -2.69 0.67
C LEU A 406 22.16 -2.41 1.64
N LEU A 407 21.17 -1.63 1.20
CA LEU A 407 19.96 -1.32 1.96
C LEU A 407 18.72 -1.73 1.17
N PRO A 408 17.68 -2.31 1.78
CA PRO A 408 16.45 -2.64 1.08
C PRO A 408 15.66 -1.38 0.71
N CYS A 409 15.04 -1.38 -0.47
CA CYS A 409 14.32 -0.22 -1.03
C CYS A 409 13.16 0.27 -0.14
N ASN A 410 12.57 -0.60 0.66
CA ASN A 410 11.47 -0.23 1.56
C ASN A 410 11.88 0.65 2.76
N MET A 411 13.18 0.92 2.97
CA MET A 411 13.65 1.94 3.92
C MET A 411 13.45 3.36 3.41
N PHE A 412 13.26 3.52 2.10
CA PHE A 412 13.15 4.81 1.42
C PHE A 412 11.71 5.12 1.05
N ARG A 413 11.41 6.40 0.88
CA ARG A 413 10.15 6.84 0.31
C ARG A 413 10.05 6.38 -1.15
N SER A 414 8.88 5.86 -1.55
CA SER A 414 8.66 5.42 -2.92
C SER A 414 8.97 6.55 -3.93
N GLY A 415 9.85 6.26 -4.90
CA GLY A 415 10.28 7.21 -5.92
C GLY A 415 11.27 8.28 -5.46
N GLU A 416 11.71 8.26 -4.19
CA GLU A 416 12.67 9.21 -3.64
C GLU A 416 13.72 8.49 -2.77
N GLU A 417 14.95 9.00 -2.78
CA GLU A 417 16.06 8.46 -1.97
C GLU A 417 16.15 9.15 -0.60
N VAL A 418 15.02 9.15 0.13
CA VAL A 418 14.86 9.84 1.41
C VAL A 418 14.24 8.93 2.45
N PHE A 419 14.83 8.90 3.66
CA PHE A 419 14.31 8.16 4.81
C PHE A 419 13.09 8.86 5.48
N LEU A 420 12.46 8.17 6.43
CA LEU A 420 11.33 8.73 7.17
C LEU A 420 11.70 9.98 8.00
N ASP A 421 12.94 10.10 8.44
CA ASP A 421 13.46 11.22 9.22
C ASP A 421 14.14 12.31 8.39
N ASP A 422 13.83 12.35 7.08
CA ASP A 422 14.30 13.31 6.08
C ASP A 422 15.80 13.26 5.75
N ILE A 423 16.55 12.29 6.30
CA ILE A 423 17.91 12.04 5.86
C ILE A 423 17.88 11.49 4.43
N THR A 424 18.67 12.07 3.57
CA THR A 424 18.84 11.66 2.16
C THR A 424 19.92 10.60 2.01
N LEU A 425 19.88 9.85 0.90
CA LEU A 425 20.92 8.88 0.58
C LEU A 425 22.32 9.49 0.54
N PRO A 426 22.55 10.64 -0.11
CA PRO A 426 23.87 11.29 -0.10
C PRO A 426 24.37 11.69 1.31
N GLU A 427 23.48 12.16 2.18
CA GLU A 427 23.82 12.50 3.56
C GLU A 427 24.22 11.26 4.37
N LEU A 428 23.56 10.12 4.14
CA LEU A 428 23.91 8.85 4.76
C LEU A 428 25.27 8.34 4.24
N GLU A 429 25.53 8.40 2.92
CA GLU A 429 26.82 8.05 2.33
C GLU A 429 27.96 8.91 2.92
N GLU A 430 27.74 10.22 3.03
CA GLU A 430 28.72 11.13 3.65
C GLU A 430 28.95 10.80 5.12
N ALA A 431 27.91 10.52 5.89
CA ALA A 431 28.03 10.20 7.33
C ALA A 431 28.75 8.88 7.61
N LEU A 432 28.60 7.88 6.73
CA LEU A 432 29.16 6.54 6.87
C LEU A 432 30.44 6.33 6.05
N GLN A 433 30.78 7.25 5.15
CA GLN A 433 31.93 7.19 4.24
C GLN A 433 31.97 5.90 3.41
N VAL A 434 30.81 5.47 2.91
CA VAL A 434 30.65 4.26 2.09
C VAL A 434 29.57 4.52 1.03
N LYS A 435 29.74 3.91 -0.15
CA LYS A 435 28.69 3.88 -1.17
C LYS A 435 27.53 2.99 -0.78
N ILE A 436 26.32 3.43 -1.09
CA ILE A 436 25.10 2.71 -0.74
C ILE A 436 24.37 2.31 -2.01
N ASP A 437 24.06 1.02 -2.10
CA ASP A 437 23.22 0.47 -3.16
C ASP A 437 21.84 0.12 -2.59
N ILE A 438 20.80 0.59 -3.24
CA ILE A 438 19.40 0.28 -2.89
C ILE A 438 19.03 -1.04 -3.58
N VAL A 439 18.71 -2.05 -2.77
CA VAL A 439 18.34 -3.39 -3.24
C VAL A 439 16.82 -3.46 -3.36
N LYS A 440 16.32 -3.79 -4.54
CA LYS A 440 14.91 -4.06 -4.76
C LYS A 440 14.45 -5.34 -4.05
N SER A 441 13.17 -5.66 -4.12
CA SER A 441 12.55 -6.66 -3.25
C SER A 441 12.71 -8.11 -3.71
N SER A 442 13.24 -8.38 -4.93
CA SER A 442 13.33 -9.75 -5.43
C SER A 442 14.61 -10.48 -5.01
N GLY A 443 14.55 -11.81 -5.02
CA GLY A 443 15.73 -12.65 -4.78
C GLY A 443 16.81 -12.49 -5.85
N GLN A 444 16.42 -12.18 -7.09
CA GLN A 444 17.35 -11.87 -8.19
C GLN A 444 18.09 -10.56 -7.93
N ASP A 445 17.37 -9.48 -7.57
CA ASP A 445 17.97 -8.18 -7.23
C ASP A 445 18.99 -8.32 -6.09
N PHE A 446 18.69 -9.20 -5.11
CA PHE A 446 19.59 -9.44 -4.00
C PHE A 446 20.92 -10.06 -4.45
N ILE A 447 20.91 -11.02 -5.37
CA ILE A 447 22.13 -11.62 -5.93
C ILE A 447 22.89 -10.63 -6.81
N GLU A 448 22.19 -9.88 -7.66
CA GLU A 448 22.77 -8.86 -8.53
C GLU A 448 23.47 -7.77 -7.72
N ALA A 449 22.82 -7.29 -6.65
CA ALA A 449 23.43 -6.34 -5.74
C ALA A 449 24.73 -6.85 -5.11
N VAL A 450 24.79 -8.14 -4.71
CA VAL A 450 26.03 -8.73 -4.18
C VAL A 450 27.10 -8.83 -5.25
N LYS A 451 26.74 -9.12 -6.50
CA LYS A 451 27.67 -9.17 -7.64
C LYS A 451 28.12 -7.79 -8.09
N GLY A 452 27.35 -6.74 -7.80
CA GLY A 452 27.59 -5.36 -8.24
C GLY A 452 27.28 -5.14 -9.71
N ILE A 453 26.14 -5.66 -10.14
CA ILE A 453 25.59 -5.54 -11.51
C ILE A 453 24.18 -5.03 -11.45
#